data_00b7c9671d10d351268386291f96bdfd
#
_entry.id   00b7c9671d10d351268386291f96bdfd
#
_cell.length_a   1.000
_cell.length_b   1.000
_cell.length_c   1.000
_cell.angle_alpha   90.00
_cell.angle_beta   90.00
_cell.angle_gamma   90.00
#
_symmetry.space_group_name_H-M   'P 1'
#
loop_
_entity.id
_entity.type
_entity.pdbx_description
1 polymer ?
#
loop_
_entity_poly.entity_id
_entity_poly.type
_entity_poly.pdbx_seq_one_letter_code
_entity_poly.pdbx_strand_id
1 'polypeptide(L)'
;MKMWVAQERLSLKMTKPADVARLSEKLGAIIYDVGALAVFFPLGGVRAMREKTLDVLDIQPGTTVLELGCGSGSLTALLIRRGAIVKGVDQSEAMLRRARRRAPEASFARCDILDFKSDEKFNRVLLAFVLHHMNSADRLATLKLSRSLLKSNGHIGVLDWAEPRGAPLRWGLHALLATVEPRTAMDWIESDFEIQLKQSGFILIEDDPLAFGAARVVLAAAS
;
A
#
# COMPACT_ATOMS: atom_id res chain seq x y z
N MET A 1 33.55 -31.06 39.41
CA MET A 1 32.35 -31.66 38.84
C MET A 1 31.07 -30.85 39.16
N LYS A 2 31.17 -29.51 39.24
CA LYS A 2 30.01 -28.60 39.46
C LYS A 2 29.99 -27.40 38.51
N MET A 3 30.88 -27.31 37.53
CA MET A 3 30.93 -26.22 36.56
C MET A 3 30.31 -26.59 35.19
N TRP A 4 29.90 -27.81 34.96
CA TRP A 4 29.37 -28.31 33.69
C TRP A 4 27.85 -28.28 33.60
N VAL A 5 27.15 -28.12 34.73
CA VAL A 5 25.66 -28.09 34.78
C VAL A 5 25.07 -26.69 34.60
N ALA A 6 25.91 -25.64 34.71
CA ALA A 6 25.42 -24.25 34.51
C ALA A 6 25.40 -23.82 33.03
N GLN A 7 26.10 -24.51 32.15
CA GLN A 7 26.20 -24.17 30.73
C GLN A 7 25.06 -24.74 29.89
N GLU A 8 24.37 -25.77 30.37
CA GLU A 8 23.19 -26.36 29.69
C GLU A 8 21.88 -25.63 29.93
N ARG A 9 21.79 -24.73 30.90
CA ARG A 9 20.58 -23.95 31.17
C ARG A 9 20.50 -22.64 30.39
N LEU A 10 21.55 -22.26 29.65
CA LEU A 10 21.57 -21.10 28.73
C LEU A 10 21.41 -21.53 27.27
N SER A 11 21.37 -22.83 27.00
CA SER A 11 21.09 -23.37 25.69
C SER A 11 19.58 -23.39 25.45
N LEU A 12 19.17 -22.43 24.68
CA LEU A 12 17.96 -22.49 23.83
C LEU A 12 16.62 -22.69 24.55
N LYS A 13 16.03 -21.61 25.03
CA LYS A 13 14.62 -21.41 24.64
C LYS A 13 14.64 -21.23 23.12
N MET A 14 14.69 -22.33 22.38
CA MET A 14 14.40 -22.37 20.96
C MET A 14 13.00 -21.77 20.82
N THR A 15 12.93 -20.53 20.36
CA THR A 15 11.67 -19.89 19.98
C THR A 15 10.99 -20.83 19.00
N LYS A 16 9.74 -21.21 19.30
CA LYS A 16 8.98 -22.09 18.41
C LYS A 16 8.99 -21.47 17.01
N PRO A 17 9.00 -22.25 15.91
CA PRO A 17 8.97 -21.70 14.55
C PRO A 17 7.91 -20.61 14.35
N ALA A 18 6.77 -20.73 15.04
CA ALA A 18 5.72 -19.72 15.09
C ALA A 18 6.14 -18.39 15.75
N ASP A 19 7.05 -18.41 16.73
CA ASP A 19 7.54 -17.20 17.40
C ASP A 19 8.58 -16.48 16.53
N VAL A 20 9.39 -17.23 15.79
CA VAL A 20 10.34 -16.68 14.79
C VAL A 20 9.56 -16.05 13.62
N ALA A 21 8.54 -16.72 13.11
CA ALA A 21 7.67 -16.18 12.07
C ALA A 21 6.96 -14.89 12.52
N ARG A 22 6.40 -14.88 13.73
CA ARG A 22 5.78 -13.67 14.32
C ARG A 22 6.78 -12.53 14.54
N LEU A 23 8.03 -12.84 14.90
CA LEU A 23 9.07 -11.84 15.09
C LEU A 23 9.52 -11.27 13.73
N SER A 24 9.68 -12.11 12.71
CA SER A 24 10.02 -11.67 11.34
C SER A 24 8.91 -10.81 10.73
N GLU A 25 7.64 -11.17 10.90
CA GLU A 25 6.51 -10.33 10.47
C GLU A 25 6.45 -8.98 11.20
N LYS A 26 6.73 -8.98 12.52
CA LYS A 26 6.77 -7.72 13.30
C LYS A 26 7.92 -6.83 12.85
N LEU A 27 9.12 -7.41 12.66
CA LEU A 27 10.29 -6.69 12.18
C LEU A 27 10.08 -6.18 10.75
N GLY A 28 9.53 -7.00 9.85
CA GLY A 28 9.21 -6.61 8.49
C GLY A 28 8.26 -5.41 8.45
N ALA A 29 7.21 -5.42 9.27
CA ALA A 29 6.26 -4.32 9.36
C ALA A 29 6.86 -3.02 9.97
N ILE A 30 7.86 -3.13 10.88
CA ILE A 30 8.59 -1.96 11.42
C ILE A 30 9.57 -1.44 10.37
N ILE A 31 10.30 -2.34 9.72
CA ILE A 31 11.27 -2.00 8.67
C ILE A 31 10.56 -1.30 7.51
N TYR A 32 9.36 -1.75 7.13
CA TYR A 32 8.55 -1.12 6.09
C TYR A 32 8.17 0.32 6.47
N ASP A 33 7.58 0.53 7.68
CA ASP A 33 7.19 1.87 8.13
C ASP A 33 8.41 2.82 8.27
N VAL A 34 9.55 2.31 8.79
CA VAL A 34 10.80 3.08 8.96
C VAL A 34 11.50 3.29 7.62
N GLY A 35 11.51 2.29 6.76
CA GLY A 35 12.08 2.38 5.41
C GLY A 35 11.36 3.41 4.56
N ALA A 36 10.03 3.37 4.54
CA ALA A 36 9.23 4.38 3.87
C ALA A 36 9.51 5.79 4.44
N LEU A 37 9.61 5.93 5.76
CA LEU A 37 9.95 7.21 6.38
C LEU A 37 11.34 7.70 5.94
N ALA A 38 12.36 6.84 5.94
CA ALA A 38 13.73 7.20 5.58
C ALA A 38 13.84 7.60 4.09
N VAL A 39 13.14 6.88 3.20
CA VAL A 39 13.13 7.14 1.76
C VAL A 39 12.43 8.45 1.43
N PHE A 40 11.27 8.70 2.05
CA PHE A 40 10.45 9.86 1.71
C PHE A 40 10.75 11.10 2.57
N PHE A 41 11.51 10.99 3.67
CA PHE A 41 11.87 12.15 4.50
C PHE A 41 12.54 13.28 3.70
N PRO A 42 13.56 13.02 2.86
CA PRO A 42 14.17 14.08 2.04
C PRO A 42 13.27 14.55 0.89
N LEU A 43 12.19 13.83 0.59
CA LEU A 43 11.28 14.10 -0.54
C LEU A 43 9.97 14.80 -0.11
N GLY A 44 9.94 15.46 1.05
CA GLY A 44 8.77 16.17 1.57
C GLY A 44 7.94 15.37 2.59
N GLY A 45 8.33 14.14 2.87
CA GLY A 45 7.75 13.28 3.90
C GLY A 45 6.51 12.50 3.47
N VAL A 46 6.41 11.29 3.97
CA VAL A 46 5.29 10.35 3.70
C VAL A 46 3.92 10.96 4.05
N ARG A 47 3.87 11.81 5.08
CA ARG A 47 2.60 12.42 5.50
C ARG A 47 2.08 13.42 4.47
N ALA A 48 2.92 14.33 3.99
CA ALA A 48 2.54 15.33 2.99
C ALA A 48 2.05 14.66 1.69
N MET A 49 2.75 13.61 1.26
CA MET A 49 2.35 12.80 0.10
C MET A 49 0.97 12.16 0.29
N ARG A 50 0.71 11.59 1.46
CA ARG A 50 -0.60 10.99 1.77
C ARG A 50 -1.72 12.03 1.86
N GLU A 51 -1.48 13.20 2.46
CA GLU A 51 -2.46 14.29 2.51
C GLU A 51 -2.78 14.77 1.10
N LYS A 52 -1.77 14.98 0.24
CA LYS A 52 -1.99 15.33 -1.16
C LYS A 52 -2.80 14.28 -1.91
N THR A 53 -2.56 12.98 -1.63
CA THR A 53 -3.37 11.89 -2.18
C THR A 53 -4.85 12.03 -1.83
N LEU A 54 -5.16 12.39 -0.57
CA LEU A 54 -6.53 12.58 -0.13
C LEU A 54 -7.18 13.82 -0.79
N ASP A 55 -6.37 14.84 -1.08
CA ASP A 55 -6.85 16.05 -1.79
C ASP A 55 -7.22 15.70 -3.23
N VAL A 56 -6.34 15.00 -3.95
CA VAL A 56 -6.60 14.55 -5.34
C VAL A 56 -7.83 13.62 -5.41
N LEU A 57 -8.01 12.76 -4.41
CA LEU A 57 -9.18 11.88 -4.35
C LEU A 57 -10.47 12.59 -3.92
N ASP A 58 -10.42 13.87 -3.59
CA ASP A 58 -11.56 14.64 -3.08
C ASP A 58 -12.31 13.87 -1.97
N ILE A 59 -11.59 13.55 -0.90
CA ILE A 59 -12.16 12.83 0.25
C ILE A 59 -12.92 13.81 1.14
N GLN A 60 -14.24 13.67 1.15
CA GLN A 60 -15.17 14.44 1.96
C GLN A 60 -15.76 13.60 3.08
N PRO A 61 -16.30 14.22 4.16
CA PRO A 61 -17.04 13.49 5.18
C PRO A 61 -18.17 12.64 4.58
N GLY A 62 -18.26 11.36 5.01
CA GLY A 62 -19.24 10.40 4.49
C GLY A 62 -18.80 9.68 3.19
N THR A 63 -17.67 10.04 2.59
CA THR A 63 -17.13 9.30 1.44
C THR A 63 -16.85 7.85 1.83
N THR A 64 -17.46 6.87 1.15
CA THR A 64 -17.16 5.45 1.36
C THR A 64 -15.92 5.05 0.55
N VAL A 65 -14.90 4.53 1.24
CA VAL A 65 -13.60 4.18 0.67
C VAL A 65 -13.29 2.71 0.92
N LEU A 66 -12.92 1.99 -0.13
CA LEU A 66 -12.28 0.68 -0.04
C LEU A 66 -10.77 0.86 -0.24
N GLU A 67 -9.96 0.54 0.76
CA GLU A 67 -8.50 0.56 0.66
C GLU A 67 -8.00 -0.88 0.47
N LEU A 68 -7.54 -1.20 -0.74
CA LEU A 68 -6.97 -2.50 -1.09
C LEU A 68 -5.46 -2.49 -0.81
N GLY A 69 -4.99 -3.40 0.05
CA GLY A 69 -3.63 -3.39 0.55
C GLY A 69 -3.40 -2.31 1.62
N CYS A 70 -4.30 -2.20 2.61
CA CYS A 70 -4.27 -1.13 3.60
C CYS A 70 -3.06 -1.17 4.57
N GLY A 71 -2.31 -2.26 4.58
CA GLY A 71 -1.13 -2.44 5.40
C GLY A 71 -1.38 -2.15 6.89
N SER A 72 -0.52 -1.33 7.49
CA SER A 72 -0.61 -0.93 8.90
C SER A 72 -1.68 0.14 9.19
N GLY A 73 -2.51 0.51 8.22
CA GLY A 73 -3.62 1.46 8.37
C GLY A 73 -3.20 2.92 8.49
N SER A 74 -2.02 3.27 8.01
CA SER A 74 -1.54 4.66 8.14
C SER A 74 -2.30 5.63 7.23
N LEU A 75 -2.68 5.22 6.02
CA LEU A 75 -3.53 6.01 5.15
C LEU A 75 -5.00 5.92 5.58
N THR A 76 -5.46 4.73 5.99
CA THR A 76 -6.77 4.50 6.62
C THR A 76 -7.06 5.54 7.72
N ALA A 77 -6.10 5.76 8.63
CA ALA A 77 -6.26 6.71 9.72
C ALA A 77 -6.38 8.17 9.23
N LEU A 78 -5.77 8.53 8.11
CA LEU A 78 -5.93 9.85 7.48
C LEU A 78 -7.32 9.99 6.85
N LEU A 79 -7.78 8.95 6.15
CA LEU A 79 -9.12 8.89 5.57
C LEU A 79 -10.21 9.06 6.65
N ILE A 80 -10.09 8.34 7.77
CA ILE A 80 -11.01 8.47 8.93
C ILE A 80 -11.00 9.90 9.48
N ARG A 81 -9.82 10.53 9.63
CA ARG A 81 -9.73 11.93 10.10
C ARG A 81 -10.41 12.93 9.15
N ARG A 82 -10.52 12.61 7.86
CA ARG A 82 -11.31 13.40 6.90
C ARG A 82 -12.80 13.06 6.90
N GLY A 83 -13.23 12.17 7.80
CA GLY A 83 -14.64 11.76 7.93
C GLY A 83 -15.07 10.70 6.93
N ALA A 84 -14.16 10.03 6.24
CA ALA A 84 -14.49 8.93 5.35
C ALA A 84 -14.94 7.68 6.13
N ILE A 85 -15.80 6.88 5.51
CA ILE A 85 -16.19 5.54 5.98
C ILE A 85 -15.29 4.54 5.24
N VAL A 86 -14.39 3.86 5.97
CA VAL A 86 -13.32 3.08 5.35
C VAL A 86 -13.46 1.59 5.64
N LYS A 87 -13.31 0.80 4.58
CA LYS A 87 -13.05 -0.64 4.64
C LYS A 87 -11.64 -0.91 4.11
N GLY A 88 -10.75 -1.46 4.95
CA GLY A 88 -9.39 -1.86 4.58
C GLY A 88 -9.31 -3.36 4.32
N VAL A 89 -8.57 -3.74 3.29
CA VAL A 89 -8.28 -5.15 2.96
C VAL A 89 -6.78 -5.35 2.94
N ASP A 90 -6.28 -6.40 3.59
CA ASP A 90 -4.87 -6.81 3.56
C ASP A 90 -4.75 -8.30 3.85
N GLN A 91 -3.78 -8.98 3.24
CA GLN A 91 -3.55 -10.41 3.50
C GLN A 91 -2.82 -10.66 4.83
N SER A 92 -2.07 -9.69 5.34
CA SER A 92 -1.24 -9.81 6.53
C SER A 92 -2.02 -9.50 7.81
N GLU A 93 -2.27 -10.52 8.62
CA GLU A 93 -2.89 -10.33 9.94
C GLU A 93 -2.02 -9.46 10.87
N ALA A 94 -0.69 -9.47 10.70
CA ALA A 94 0.20 -8.61 11.49
C ALA A 94 -0.01 -7.14 11.16
N MET A 95 -0.21 -6.80 9.88
CA MET A 95 -0.56 -5.45 9.42
C MET A 95 -1.94 -5.05 9.91
N LEU A 96 -2.95 -5.91 9.76
CA LEU A 96 -4.31 -5.63 10.20
C LEU A 96 -4.44 -5.41 11.71
N ARG A 97 -3.66 -6.12 12.53
CA ARG A 97 -3.60 -5.84 13.97
C ARG A 97 -3.11 -4.42 14.28
N ARG A 98 -2.21 -3.87 13.47
CA ARG A 98 -1.75 -2.48 13.59
C ARG A 98 -2.79 -1.51 13.07
N ALA A 99 -3.40 -1.82 11.93
CA ALA A 99 -4.45 -1.01 11.32
C ALA A 99 -5.64 -0.82 12.26
N ARG A 100 -6.14 -1.91 12.88
CA ARG A 100 -7.23 -1.85 13.89
C ARG A 100 -6.89 -0.98 15.10
N ARG A 101 -5.62 -0.93 15.53
CA ARG A 101 -5.20 -0.03 16.62
C ARG A 101 -5.06 1.42 16.17
N ARG A 102 -4.71 1.66 14.92
CA ARG A 102 -4.46 3.00 14.37
C ARG A 102 -5.72 3.70 13.90
N ALA A 103 -6.68 2.93 13.39
CA ALA A 103 -7.95 3.40 12.87
C ALA A 103 -9.09 2.45 13.34
N PRO A 104 -9.45 2.48 14.63
CA PRO A 104 -10.44 1.56 15.21
C PRO A 104 -11.85 1.77 14.64
N GLU A 105 -12.13 2.92 14.04
CA GLU A 105 -13.41 3.25 13.42
C GLU A 105 -13.59 2.61 12.03
N ALA A 106 -12.49 2.15 11.41
CA ALA A 106 -12.54 1.48 10.11
C ALA A 106 -12.88 0.00 10.26
N SER A 107 -13.50 -0.58 9.24
CA SER A 107 -13.66 -2.03 9.14
C SER A 107 -12.48 -2.64 8.38
N PHE A 108 -12.08 -3.87 8.77
CA PHE A 108 -10.94 -4.55 8.14
C PHE A 108 -11.27 -6.00 7.82
N ALA A 109 -10.90 -6.43 6.61
CA ALA A 109 -10.99 -7.81 6.14
C ALA A 109 -9.59 -8.37 5.85
N ARG A 110 -9.34 -9.61 6.31
CA ARG A 110 -8.13 -10.35 5.93
C ARG A 110 -8.43 -11.15 4.68
N CYS A 111 -7.83 -10.74 3.56
CA CYS A 111 -8.04 -11.41 2.28
C CYS A 111 -6.90 -11.05 1.32
N ASP A 112 -6.58 -11.93 0.38
CA ASP A 112 -5.87 -11.54 -0.83
C ASP A 112 -6.75 -10.60 -1.64
N ILE A 113 -6.15 -9.59 -2.28
CA ILE A 113 -6.91 -8.59 -3.04
C ILE A 113 -7.73 -9.24 -4.14
N LEU A 114 -7.16 -10.22 -4.86
CA LEU A 114 -7.85 -10.88 -5.98
C LEU A 114 -8.97 -11.82 -5.54
N ASP A 115 -8.95 -12.26 -4.27
CA ASP A 115 -10.01 -13.08 -3.68
C ASP A 115 -11.11 -12.25 -3.00
N PHE A 116 -10.93 -10.92 -2.90
CA PHE A 116 -11.88 -10.05 -2.22
C PHE A 116 -13.20 -9.96 -2.99
N LYS A 117 -14.30 -10.17 -2.29
CA LYS A 117 -15.67 -10.09 -2.81
C LYS A 117 -16.52 -9.22 -1.89
N SER A 118 -17.34 -8.38 -2.48
CA SER A 118 -18.30 -7.53 -1.76
C SER A 118 -19.45 -7.13 -2.65
N ASP A 119 -20.67 -7.19 -2.13
CA ASP A 119 -21.85 -6.62 -2.77
C ASP A 119 -21.93 -5.10 -2.54
N GLU A 120 -21.21 -4.60 -1.53
CA GLU A 120 -21.08 -3.19 -1.23
C GLU A 120 -20.26 -2.47 -2.31
N LYS A 121 -20.72 -1.27 -2.72
CA LYS A 121 -20.03 -0.40 -3.66
C LYS A 121 -19.52 0.85 -2.97
N PHE A 122 -18.39 1.36 -3.44
CA PHE A 122 -17.65 2.44 -2.82
C PHE A 122 -17.59 3.69 -3.71
N ASN A 123 -17.51 4.86 -3.08
CA ASN A 123 -17.27 6.10 -3.80
C ASN A 123 -15.83 6.17 -4.31
N ARG A 124 -14.89 5.57 -3.54
CA ARG A 124 -13.47 5.50 -3.90
C ARG A 124 -12.95 4.09 -3.65
N VAL A 125 -12.15 3.58 -4.57
CA VAL A 125 -11.25 2.44 -4.34
C VAL A 125 -9.83 2.97 -4.37
N LEU A 126 -9.04 2.68 -3.35
CA LEU A 126 -7.69 3.21 -3.17
C LEU A 126 -6.67 2.06 -3.10
N LEU A 127 -5.60 2.21 -3.89
CA LEU A 127 -4.42 1.35 -3.88
C LEU A 127 -3.20 2.24 -3.59
N ALA A 128 -2.52 2.00 -2.48
CA ALA A 128 -1.37 2.81 -2.07
C ALA A 128 -0.13 1.93 -1.86
N PHE A 129 0.83 2.03 -2.76
CA PHE A 129 2.04 1.20 -2.79
C PHE A 129 1.73 -0.29 -2.85
N VAL A 130 0.87 -0.68 -3.78
CA VAL A 130 0.36 -2.05 -3.96
C VAL A 130 0.71 -2.61 -5.33
N LEU A 131 0.47 -1.83 -6.40
CA LEU A 131 0.55 -2.35 -7.77
C LEU A 131 1.97 -2.73 -8.19
N HIS A 132 2.98 -2.06 -7.64
CA HIS A 132 4.38 -2.39 -7.92
C HIS A 132 4.81 -3.77 -7.38
N HIS A 133 4.06 -4.36 -6.43
CA HIS A 133 4.30 -5.73 -5.97
C HIS A 133 3.71 -6.80 -6.89
N MET A 134 2.86 -6.42 -7.84
CA MET A 134 2.09 -7.33 -8.70
C MET A 134 2.73 -7.46 -10.08
N ASN A 135 2.61 -8.63 -10.70
CA ASN A 135 2.87 -8.78 -12.13
C ASN A 135 1.78 -8.09 -12.97
N SER A 136 2.00 -7.95 -14.27
CA SER A 136 1.09 -7.23 -15.18
C SER A 136 -0.32 -7.82 -15.20
N ALA A 137 -0.45 -9.16 -15.14
CA ALA A 137 -1.75 -9.84 -15.17
C ALA A 137 -2.56 -9.58 -13.89
N ASP A 138 -1.89 -9.65 -12.72
CA ASP A 138 -2.51 -9.40 -11.42
C ASP A 138 -2.88 -7.91 -11.27
N ARG A 139 -2.06 -6.99 -11.79
CA ARG A 139 -2.38 -5.56 -11.85
C ARG A 139 -3.67 -5.31 -12.62
N LEU A 140 -3.77 -5.89 -13.82
CA LEU A 140 -4.97 -5.75 -14.66
C LEU A 140 -6.21 -6.36 -13.99
N ALA A 141 -6.08 -7.52 -13.36
CA ALA A 141 -7.15 -8.16 -12.60
C ALA A 141 -7.60 -7.30 -11.40
N THR A 142 -6.65 -6.73 -10.65
CA THR A 142 -6.91 -5.83 -9.53
C THR A 142 -7.62 -4.54 -9.96
N LEU A 143 -7.23 -3.95 -11.08
CA LEU A 143 -7.91 -2.78 -11.64
C LEU A 143 -9.34 -3.11 -12.07
N LYS A 144 -9.57 -4.23 -12.74
CA LYS A 144 -10.92 -4.70 -13.13
C LYS A 144 -11.80 -5.00 -11.91
N LEU A 145 -11.23 -5.63 -10.87
CA LEU A 145 -11.90 -5.84 -9.59
C LEU A 145 -12.28 -4.49 -8.97
N SER A 146 -11.33 -3.56 -8.91
CA SER A 146 -11.56 -2.21 -8.37
C SER A 146 -12.73 -1.51 -9.08
N ARG A 147 -12.79 -1.60 -10.42
CA ARG A 147 -13.89 -1.07 -11.20
C ARG A 147 -15.22 -1.70 -10.83
N SER A 148 -15.26 -3.01 -10.63
CA SER A 148 -16.48 -3.72 -10.25
C SER A 148 -17.02 -3.36 -8.87
N LEU A 149 -16.17 -2.81 -7.98
CA LEU A 149 -16.50 -2.42 -6.61
C LEU A 149 -16.86 -0.93 -6.49
N LEU A 150 -16.72 -0.15 -7.54
CA LEU A 150 -17.10 1.26 -7.56
C LEU A 150 -18.60 1.47 -7.77
N LYS A 151 -19.13 2.53 -7.17
CA LYS A 151 -20.43 3.12 -7.55
C LYS A 151 -20.35 3.72 -8.96
N SER A 152 -21.49 4.05 -9.56
CA SER A 152 -21.55 4.61 -10.92
C SER A 152 -20.71 5.89 -11.12
N ASN A 153 -20.59 6.71 -10.09
CA ASN A 153 -19.76 7.96 -10.08
C ASN A 153 -18.50 7.76 -9.20
N GLY A 154 -18.10 6.53 -8.97
CA GLY A 154 -16.94 6.24 -8.15
C GLY A 154 -15.65 6.38 -8.94
N HIS A 155 -14.56 6.63 -8.21
CA HIS A 155 -13.23 6.79 -8.79
C HIS A 155 -12.23 5.86 -8.12
N ILE A 156 -11.26 5.41 -8.91
CA ILE A 156 -10.09 4.73 -8.38
C ILE A 156 -8.98 5.76 -8.11
N GLY A 157 -8.32 5.62 -6.97
CA GLY A 157 -7.09 6.33 -6.63
C GLY A 157 -5.92 5.37 -6.56
N VAL A 158 -4.81 5.72 -7.19
CA VAL A 158 -3.58 4.94 -7.11
C VAL A 158 -2.45 5.86 -6.68
N LEU A 159 -1.83 5.54 -5.54
CA LEU A 159 -0.59 6.14 -5.07
C LEU A 159 0.51 5.10 -5.20
N ASP A 160 1.48 5.31 -6.08
CA ASP A 160 2.55 4.33 -6.27
C ASP A 160 3.84 4.97 -6.81
N TRP A 161 4.90 4.17 -6.93
CA TRP A 161 6.15 4.60 -7.50
C TRP A 161 5.98 5.14 -8.92
N ALA A 162 6.79 6.12 -9.27
CA ALA A 162 6.86 6.68 -10.62
C ALA A 162 8.31 6.98 -10.99
N GLU A 163 8.58 7.12 -12.28
CA GLU A 163 9.90 7.46 -12.75
C GLU A 163 10.14 8.98 -12.69
N PRO A 164 11.10 9.44 -11.88
CA PRO A 164 11.41 10.87 -11.78
C PRO A 164 12.04 11.38 -13.06
N ARG A 165 11.73 12.63 -13.41
CA ARG A 165 12.21 13.28 -14.64
C ARG A 165 13.70 13.65 -14.63
N GLY A 166 14.38 13.64 -13.48
CA GLY A 166 15.78 14.03 -13.33
C GLY A 166 16.72 12.82 -13.27
N ALA A 167 17.77 12.78 -14.10
CA ALA A 167 18.69 11.67 -14.15
C ALA A 167 19.29 11.26 -12.78
N PRO A 168 19.79 12.16 -11.91
CA PRO A 168 20.35 11.76 -10.61
C PRO A 168 19.32 11.08 -9.71
N LEU A 169 18.09 11.61 -9.65
CA LEU A 169 17.03 11.05 -8.82
C LEU A 169 16.54 9.71 -9.38
N ARG A 170 16.45 9.58 -10.70
CA ARG A 170 16.12 8.32 -11.38
C ARG A 170 17.12 7.22 -11.03
N TRP A 171 18.43 7.50 -11.16
CA TRP A 171 19.46 6.53 -10.80
C TRP A 171 19.39 6.12 -9.34
N GLY A 172 19.19 7.09 -8.44
CA GLY A 172 19.02 6.82 -7.02
C GLY A 172 17.80 5.95 -6.72
N LEU A 173 16.67 6.23 -7.36
CA LEU A 173 15.44 5.43 -7.20
C LEU A 173 15.63 4.00 -7.74
N HIS A 174 16.19 3.84 -8.93
CA HIS A 174 16.46 2.52 -9.51
C HIS A 174 17.40 1.69 -8.63
N ALA A 175 18.47 2.28 -8.10
CA ALA A 175 19.38 1.61 -7.17
C ALA A 175 18.67 1.20 -5.88
N LEU A 176 17.81 2.06 -5.35
CA LEU A 176 17.01 1.76 -4.14
C LEU A 176 16.05 0.60 -4.40
N LEU A 177 15.24 0.70 -5.44
CA LEU A 177 14.23 -0.32 -5.76
C LEU A 177 14.87 -1.68 -6.06
N ALA A 178 16.02 -1.68 -6.75
CA ALA A 178 16.77 -2.91 -7.01
C ALA A 178 17.28 -3.62 -5.74
N THR A 179 17.37 -2.90 -4.60
CA THR A 179 17.88 -3.45 -3.34
C THR A 179 16.80 -3.79 -2.32
N VAL A 180 15.68 -3.07 -2.31
CA VAL A 180 14.66 -3.17 -1.25
C VAL A 180 13.29 -3.62 -1.74
N GLU A 181 13.02 -3.53 -3.05
CA GLU A 181 11.73 -3.86 -3.64
C GLU A 181 11.80 -5.11 -4.53
N PRO A 182 10.68 -5.80 -4.78
CA PRO A 182 10.66 -6.93 -5.70
C PRO A 182 10.93 -6.47 -7.16
N ARG A 183 11.36 -7.40 -8.01
CA ARG A 183 11.59 -7.13 -9.44
C ARG A 183 10.38 -6.53 -10.16
N THR A 184 9.17 -6.85 -9.70
CA THR A 184 7.90 -6.30 -10.20
C THR A 184 7.81 -4.78 -10.05
N ALA A 185 8.56 -4.16 -9.13
CA ALA A 185 8.60 -2.70 -8.98
C ALA A 185 9.27 -2.00 -10.18
N MET A 186 10.31 -2.61 -10.75
CA MET A 186 10.93 -2.09 -11.99
C MET A 186 9.97 -2.26 -13.17
N ASP A 187 9.37 -3.45 -13.34
CA ASP A 187 8.35 -3.70 -14.37
C ASP A 187 7.16 -2.73 -14.26
N TRP A 188 6.82 -2.32 -13.03
CA TRP A 188 5.78 -1.32 -12.77
C TRP A 188 6.17 0.06 -13.29
N ILE A 189 7.36 0.56 -12.95
CA ILE A 189 7.84 1.89 -13.35
C ILE A 189 7.98 1.99 -14.88
N GLU A 190 8.44 0.92 -15.53
CA GLU A 190 8.61 0.86 -16.98
C GLU A 190 7.29 0.63 -17.73
N SER A 191 6.21 0.26 -17.02
CA SER A 191 4.92 -0.03 -17.63
C SER A 191 4.14 1.23 -17.99
N ASP A 192 3.39 1.17 -19.11
CA ASP A 192 2.41 2.19 -19.44
C ASP A 192 1.13 1.98 -18.63
N PHE A 193 1.03 2.71 -17.51
CA PHE A 193 -0.11 2.58 -16.61
C PHE A 193 -1.41 3.13 -17.21
N GLU A 194 -1.34 4.14 -18.08
CA GLU A 194 -2.53 4.67 -18.75
C GLU A 194 -3.18 3.62 -19.68
N ILE A 195 -2.36 2.83 -20.36
CA ILE A 195 -2.86 1.70 -21.16
C ILE A 195 -3.56 0.68 -20.25
N GLN A 196 -2.99 0.34 -19.09
CA GLN A 196 -3.60 -0.59 -18.15
C GLN A 196 -4.93 -0.07 -17.60
N LEU A 197 -5.03 1.23 -17.28
CA LEU A 197 -6.27 1.88 -16.87
C LEU A 197 -7.34 1.75 -17.96
N LYS A 198 -7.02 2.08 -19.22
CA LYS A 198 -7.94 1.96 -20.36
C LYS A 198 -8.41 0.52 -20.55
N GLN A 199 -7.51 -0.46 -20.51
CA GLN A 199 -7.83 -1.89 -20.61
C GLN A 199 -8.72 -2.41 -19.48
N SER A 200 -8.72 -1.70 -18.35
CA SER A 200 -9.55 -2.02 -17.19
C SER A 200 -10.87 -1.25 -17.14
N GLY A 201 -11.14 -0.43 -18.17
CA GLY A 201 -12.36 0.39 -18.28
C GLY A 201 -12.32 1.63 -17.40
N PHE A 202 -11.15 2.26 -17.29
CA PHE A 202 -11.00 3.55 -16.63
C PHE A 202 -10.56 4.64 -17.61
N ILE A 203 -10.96 5.87 -17.30
CA ILE A 203 -10.51 7.10 -17.96
C ILE A 203 -9.70 7.89 -16.95
N LEU A 204 -8.46 8.22 -17.30
CA LEU A 204 -7.57 9.04 -16.47
C LEU A 204 -8.17 10.45 -16.32
N ILE A 205 -8.25 10.95 -15.09
CA ILE A 205 -8.69 12.32 -14.76
C ILE A 205 -7.49 13.16 -14.36
N GLU A 206 -6.65 12.66 -13.47
CA GLU A 206 -5.52 13.39 -12.89
C GLU A 206 -4.33 12.45 -12.67
N ASP A 207 -3.12 12.92 -12.93
CA ASP A 207 -1.85 12.24 -12.66
C ASP A 207 -0.84 13.24 -12.10
N ASP A 208 -0.80 13.36 -10.78
CA ASP A 208 0.02 14.32 -10.06
C ASP A 208 1.34 13.68 -9.60
N PRO A 209 2.49 14.21 -10.03
CA PRO A 209 3.77 13.77 -9.53
C PRO A 209 3.97 14.19 -8.07
N LEU A 210 4.50 13.27 -7.27
CA LEU A 210 4.83 13.44 -5.87
C LEU A 210 6.31 13.16 -5.63
N ALA A 211 6.86 13.65 -4.52
CA ALA A 211 8.23 13.36 -4.13
C ALA A 211 9.23 13.59 -5.28
N PHE A 212 9.17 14.77 -5.93
CA PHE A 212 9.99 15.13 -7.11
C PHE A 212 9.84 14.15 -8.29
N GLY A 213 8.69 13.49 -8.40
CA GLY A 213 8.36 12.53 -9.44
C GLY A 213 8.76 11.07 -9.12
N ALA A 214 9.31 10.80 -7.93
CA ALA A 214 9.62 9.42 -7.51
C ALA A 214 8.36 8.62 -7.11
N ALA A 215 7.25 9.29 -6.90
CA ALA A 215 5.92 8.71 -6.75
C ALA A 215 4.90 9.57 -7.51
N ARG A 216 3.72 9.03 -7.71
CA ARG A 216 2.57 9.76 -8.28
C ARG A 216 1.27 9.36 -7.60
N VAL A 217 0.30 10.24 -7.64
CA VAL A 217 -1.08 9.92 -7.36
C VAL A 217 -1.90 10.06 -8.64
N VAL A 218 -2.68 9.04 -8.93
CA VAL A 218 -3.55 8.97 -10.10
C VAL A 218 -4.99 8.88 -9.63
N LEU A 219 -5.86 9.69 -10.26
CA LEU A 219 -7.31 9.60 -10.15
C LEU A 219 -7.88 9.20 -11.49
N ALA A 220 -8.75 8.18 -11.52
CA ALA A 220 -9.44 7.77 -12.73
C ALA A 220 -10.91 7.43 -12.47
N ALA A 221 -11.78 7.73 -13.43
CA ALA A 221 -13.20 7.39 -13.40
C ALA A 221 -13.46 6.07 -14.13
N ALA A 222 -14.50 5.34 -13.73
CA ALA A 222 -15.04 4.26 -14.54
C ALA A 222 -15.62 4.80 -15.85
N SER A 223 -15.20 4.20 -16.99
CA SER A 223 -15.71 4.52 -18.32
C SER A 223 -17.07 3.87 -18.56
#